data_d29a0e910bf3cbc0d07009b21fc93b89
#
_entry.id   d29a0e910bf3cbc0d07009b21fc93b89
#
_cell.length_a   1.000
_cell.length_b   1.000
_cell.length_c   1.000
_cell.angle_alpha   90.00
_cell.angle_beta   90.00
_cell.angle_gamma   90.00
#
_symmetry.space_group_name_H-M   'P 1'
#
loop_
_entity.id
_entity.type
_entity.pdbx_description
1 polymer ?
#
loop_
_entity_poly.entity_id
_entity_poly.type
_entity_poly.pdbx_seq_one_letter_code
_entity_poly.pdbx_strand_id
1 'polypeptide(L)'
;MSTTSYKPQPRELLPEWMIGMTDRIMDFYTKRYLHCDPVILKNPPPPQDGHKYLLYAHIPFCHTLCSYCTFHRFLFKEHVARAYFVNLRKEMDYVKALGYDFHSMYVGGGTTTIIEEELIKTLAHARPP
;
A
#
# COMPACT_ATOMS: atom_id res chain seq x y z
N MET A 1 1.57 -20.91 33.59
CA MET A 1 1.28 -20.70 32.15
C MET A 1 2.58 -20.85 31.40
N SER A 2 2.76 -21.97 30.72
CA SER A 2 3.99 -22.36 30.02
C SER A 2 4.04 -21.66 28.66
N THR A 3 4.94 -20.73 28.50
CA THR A 3 5.22 -20.10 27.19
C THR A 3 6.00 -21.10 26.34
N THR A 4 5.29 -21.81 25.47
CA THR A 4 5.92 -22.66 24.48
C THR A 4 6.65 -21.77 23.48
N SER A 5 7.97 -21.69 23.63
CA SER A 5 8.84 -21.02 22.67
C SER A 5 8.75 -21.77 21.32
N TYR A 6 8.06 -21.17 20.36
CA TYR A 6 8.06 -21.65 18.98
C TYR A 6 9.46 -21.51 18.40
N LYS A 7 10.19 -22.64 18.28
CA LYS A 7 11.41 -22.72 17.46
C LYS A 7 10.96 -22.99 16.01
N PRO A 8 11.16 -22.07 15.08
CA PRO A 8 10.89 -22.39 13.68
C PRO A 8 11.80 -23.56 13.26
N GLN A 9 11.19 -24.64 12.78
CA GLN A 9 11.89 -25.73 12.14
C GLN A 9 12.69 -25.14 10.97
N PRO A 10 13.97 -25.51 10.78
CA PRO A 10 14.67 -25.15 9.57
C PRO A 10 13.89 -25.74 8.40
N ARG A 11 13.28 -24.87 7.58
CA ARG A 11 12.75 -25.29 6.29
C ARG A 11 13.93 -25.91 5.56
N GLU A 12 13.75 -27.11 5.04
CA GLU A 12 14.67 -27.65 4.04
C GLU A 12 14.66 -26.65 2.89
N LEU A 13 15.63 -25.75 2.92
CA LEU A 13 15.79 -24.75 1.89
C LEU A 13 16.14 -25.51 0.62
N LEU A 14 15.45 -25.20 -0.45
CA LEU A 14 15.79 -25.69 -1.78
C LEU A 14 17.29 -25.45 -2.00
N PRO A 15 18.01 -26.38 -2.61
CA PRO A 15 19.44 -26.19 -2.87
C PRO A 15 19.67 -24.86 -3.63
N GLU A 16 20.75 -24.16 -3.32
CA GLU A 16 21.04 -22.82 -3.87
C GLU A 16 20.99 -22.77 -5.40
N TRP A 17 21.39 -23.87 -6.07
CA TRP A 17 21.29 -23.94 -7.53
C TRP A 17 19.84 -23.92 -8.05
N MET A 18 18.88 -24.47 -7.31
CA MET A 18 17.44 -24.40 -7.66
C MET A 18 16.91 -23.00 -7.46
N ILE A 19 17.32 -22.32 -6.39
CA ILE A 19 16.95 -20.91 -6.15
C ILE A 19 17.50 -20.06 -7.30
N GLY A 20 18.78 -20.20 -7.64
CA GLY A 20 19.38 -19.45 -8.74
C GLY A 20 18.75 -19.75 -10.11
N MET A 21 18.25 -20.95 -10.32
CA MET A 21 17.54 -21.31 -11.55
C MET A 21 16.15 -20.69 -11.60
N THR A 22 15.40 -20.75 -10.50
CA THR A 22 14.07 -20.11 -10.41
C THR A 22 14.16 -18.60 -10.57
N ASP A 23 15.15 -17.95 -9.95
CA ASP A 23 15.38 -16.51 -10.09
C ASP A 23 15.65 -16.11 -11.54
N ARG A 24 16.48 -16.87 -12.27
CA ARG A 24 16.76 -16.60 -13.69
C ARG A 24 15.53 -16.79 -14.57
N ILE A 25 14.72 -17.82 -14.30
CA ILE A 25 13.47 -18.08 -15.01
C ILE A 25 12.49 -16.92 -14.75
N MET A 26 12.31 -16.56 -13.49
CA MET A 26 11.42 -15.45 -13.10
C MET A 26 11.88 -14.12 -13.68
N ASP A 27 13.20 -13.83 -13.65
CA ASP A 27 13.75 -12.60 -14.24
C ASP A 27 13.54 -12.54 -15.76
N PHE A 28 13.73 -13.67 -16.46
CA PHE A 28 13.46 -13.78 -17.89
C PHE A 28 11.99 -13.50 -18.21
N TYR A 29 11.05 -14.14 -17.47
CA TYR A 29 9.63 -13.95 -17.70
C TYR A 29 9.19 -12.53 -17.29
N THR A 30 9.70 -12.01 -16.18
CA THR A 30 9.40 -10.64 -15.73
C THR A 30 9.85 -9.62 -16.78
N LYS A 31 11.06 -9.72 -17.29
CA LYS A 31 11.57 -8.83 -18.36
C LYS A 31 10.81 -8.98 -19.68
N ARG A 32 10.31 -10.16 -19.97
CA ARG A 32 9.60 -10.44 -21.24
C ARG A 32 8.15 -10.00 -21.23
N TYR A 33 7.45 -10.14 -20.08
CA TYR A 33 6.00 -9.93 -19.99
C TYR A 33 5.58 -8.74 -19.13
N LEU A 34 6.44 -8.26 -18.21
CA LEU A 34 6.19 -7.09 -17.39
C LEU A 34 7.08 -5.92 -17.85
N HIS A 35 6.93 -5.53 -19.09
CA HIS A 35 7.60 -4.35 -19.61
C HIS A 35 6.80 -3.11 -19.20
N CYS A 36 7.34 -2.36 -18.25
CA CYS A 36 6.74 -1.11 -17.78
C CYS A 36 7.55 0.05 -18.38
N ASP A 37 6.99 0.72 -19.37
CA ASP A 37 7.57 1.96 -19.87
C ASP A 37 7.34 3.08 -18.85
N PRO A 38 8.36 3.87 -18.53
CA PRO A 38 8.20 5.02 -17.66
C PRO A 38 7.30 6.06 -18.34
N VAL A 39 6.08 6.18 -17.87
CA VAL A 39 5.15 7.22 -18.32
C VAL A 39 5.17 8.36 -17.31
N ILE A 40 5.62 9.53 -17.73
CA ILE A 40 5.56 10.74 -16.91
C ILE A 40 4.18 11.38 -17.14
N LEU A 41 3.21 10.98 -16.36
CA LEU A 41 1.92 11.66 -16.31
C LEU A 41 2.05 12.87 -15.37
N LYS A 42 1.87 14.07 -15.91
CA LYS A 42 1.86 15.31 -15.09
C LYS A 42 0.62 15.37 -14.19
N ASN A 43 -0.48 14.82 -14.65
CA ASN A 43 -1.76 14.76 -13.94
C ASN A 43 -2.40 13.39 -14.13
N PRO A 44 -3.23 12.90 -13.19
CA PRO A 44 -4.10 11.78 -13.43
C PRO A 44 -4.97 12.02 -14.68
N PRO A 45 -5.40 10.98 -15.40
CA PRO A 45 -6.34 11.13 -16.51
C PRO A 45 -7.64 11.77 -16.01
N PRO A 46 -8.38 12.54 -16.83
CA PRO A 46 -9.65 13.11 -16.41
C PRO A 46 -10.66 12.02 -16.09
N PRO A 47 -11.60 12.25 -15.14
CA PRO A 47 -12.66 11.30 -14.87
C PRO A 47 -13.54 11.11 -16.12
N GLN A 48 -14.06 9.89 -16.28
CA GLN A 48 -14.95 9.54 -17.40
C GLN A 48 -16.41 9.64 -16.94
N ASP A 49 -17.26 10.21 -17.77
CA ASP A 49 -18.69 10.36 -17.50
C ASP A 49 -19.36 9.00 -17.27
N GLY A 50 -20.22 8.92 -16.27
CA GLY A 50 -20.98 7.72 -15.92
C GLY A 50 -20.18 6.64 -15.19
N HIS A 51 -18.88 6.84 -14.95
CA HIS A 51 -18.07 5.89 -14.17
C HIS A 51 -18.16 6.18 -12.67
N LYS A 52 -18.31 5.10 -11.90
CA LYS A 52 -18.24 5.16 -10.43
C LYS A 52 -16.82 4.82 -9.99
N TYR A 53 -16.23 5.71 -9.22
CA TYR A 53 -14.87 5.54 -8.74
C TYR A 53 -14.84 5.04 -7.29
N LEU A 54 -13.84 4.22 -6.98
CA LEU A 54 -13.49 3.82 -5.62
C LEU A 54 -12.20 4.53 -5.23
N LEU A 55 -12.19 5.17 -4.07
CA LEU A 55 -10.99 5.74 -3.49
C LEU A 55 -10.27 4.70 -2.62
N TYR A 56 -9.04 4.36 -2.98
CA TYR A 56 -8.16 3.56 -2.12
C TYR A 56 -7.17 4.47 -1.39
N ALA A 57 -7.29 4.52 -0.05
CA ALA A 57 -6.35 5.23 0.79
C ALA A 57 -5.36 4.23 1.42
N HIS A 58 -4.08 4.35 1.08
CA HIS A 58 -3.04 3.47 1.59
C HIS A 58 -2.40 4.04 2.86
N ILE A 59 -2.34 3.25 3.94
CA ILE A 59 -1.67 3.61 5.19
C ILE A 59 -0.47 2.69 5.39
N PRO A 60 0.76 3.11 5.00
CA PRO A 60 1.91 2.21 4.91
C PRO A 60 2.67 2.00 6.22
N PHE A 61 2.07 2.26 7.38
CA PHE A 61 2.77 2.20 8.67
C PHE A 61 2.40 0.98 9.48
N CYS A 62 3.41 0.33 10.12
CA CYS A 62 3.25 -0.78 11.03
C CYS A 62 4.13 -0.60 12.26
N HIS A 63 3.67 -1.02 13.44
CA HIS A 63 4.50 -1.07 14.65
C HIS A 63 5.64 -2.09 14.51
N THR A 64 5.39 -3.19 13.80
CA THR A 64 6.36 -4.27 13.57
C THR A 64 6.34 -4.66 12.10
N LEU A 65 7.51 -4.84 11.50
CA LEU A 65 7.64 -5.29 10.12
C LEU A 65 7.66 -6.82 10.09
N CYS A 66 6.57 -7.44 9.65
CA CYS A 66 6.49 -8.91 9.51
C CYS A 66 7.41 -9.39 8.38
N SER A 67 8.20 -10.44 8.63
CA SER A 67 9.18 -10.97 7.66
C SER A 67 8.56 -11.51 6.38
N TYR A 68 7.29 -11.92 6.41
CA TYR A 68 6.55 -12.49 5.27
C TYR A 68 5.71 -11.49 4.49
N CYS A 69 5.66 -10.23 4.93
CA CYS A 69 4.80 -9.23 4.30
C CYS A 69 5.48 -8.61 3.08
N THR A 70 4.85 -8.70 1.93
CA THR A 70 5.34 -8.16 0.64
C THR A 70 4.79 -6.78 0.31
N PHE A 71 3.89 -6.24 1.13
CA PHE A 71 3.32 -4.92 0.90
C PHE A 71 4.32 -3.79 1.17
N HIS A 72 4.14 -2.68 0.49
CA HIS A 72 4.88 -1.45 0.74
C HIS A 72 4.56 -0.91 2.13
N ARG A 73 5.52 -0.93 3.05
CA ARG A 73 5.31 -0.59 4.46
C ARG A 73 6.56 0.00 5.10
N PHE A 74 6.33 0.83 6.11
CA PHE A 74 7.38 1.47 6.90
C PHE A 74 7.17 1.22 8.39
N LEU A 75 8.27 1.19 9.14
CA LEU A 75 8.19 1.17 10.59
C LEU A 75 7.59 2.48 11.07
N PHE A 76 6.63 2.37 11.97
CA PHE A 76 5.90 3.52 12.51
C PHE A 76 6.82 4.52 13.21
N LYS A 77 6.72 5.78 12.80
CA LYS A 77 7.27 6.95 13.47
C LYS A 77 6.18 8.01 13.49
N GLU A 78 5.73 8.40 14.68
CA GLU A 78 4.53 9.22 14.84
C GLU A 78 4.55 10.52 14.02
N HIS A 79 5.65 11.27 14.10
CA HIS A 79 5.78 12.53 13.37
C HIS A 79 5.72 12.36 11.83
N VAL A 80 6.26 11.26 11.30
CA VAL A 80 6.19 10.94 9.87
C VAL A 80 4.78 10.53 9.48
N ALA A 81 4.13 9.70 10.29
CA ALA A 81 2.77 9.25 10.03
C ALA A 81 1.77 10.42 10.08
N ARG A 82 1.89 11.34 11.06
CA ARG A 82 1.02 12.53 11.11
C ARG A 82 1.20 13.42 9.89
N ALA A 83 2.44 13.67 9.46
CA ALA A 83 2.71 14.43 8.24
C ALA A 83 2.13 13.74 6.99
N TYR A 84 2.22 12.41 6.93
CA TYR A 84 1.63 11.61 5.87
C TYR A 84 0.11 11.78 5.78
N PHE A 85 -0.62 11.67 6.91
CA PHE A 85 -2.07 11.85 6.92
C PHE A 85 -2.50 13.25 6.46
N VAL A 86 -1.73 14.28 6.81
CA VAL A 86 -1.98 15.64 6.31
C VAL A 86 -1.85 15.70 4.78
N ASN A 87 -0.80 15.10 4.23
CA ASN A 87 -0.59 15.07 2.78
C ASN A 87 -1.61 14.20 2.06
N LEU A 88 -1.99 13.05 2.65
CA LEU A 88 -3.05 12.20 2.11
C LEU A 88 -4.37 12.96 1.92
N ARG A 89 -4.78 13.77 2.90
CA ARG A 89 -5.98 14.63 2.77
C ARG A 89 -5.84 15.67 1.67
N LYS A 90 -4.64 16.27 1.49
CA LYS A 90 -4.37 17.19 0.36
C LYS A 90 -4.46 16.49 -1.00
N GLU A 91 -3.97 15.26 -1.09
CA GLU A 91 -4.13 14.46 -2.32
C GLU A 91 -5.59 14.14 -2.60
N MET A 92 -6.39 13.85 -1.58
CA MET A 92 -7.84 13.67 -1.72
C MET A 92 -8.53 14.94 -2.24
N ASP A 93 -8.17 16.12 -1.71
CA ASP A 93 -8.68 17.39 -2.20
C ASP A 93 -8.29 17.64 -3.66
N TYR A 94 -7.04 17.35 -4.01
CA TYR A 94 -6.56 17.47 -5.37
C TYR A 94 -7.35 16.59 -6.35
N VAL A 95 -7.57 15.31 -6.00
CA VAL A 95 -8.32 14.40 -6.86
C VAL A 95 -9.79 14.78 -6.96
N LYS A 96 -10.41 15.29 -5.87
CA LYS A 96 -11.74 15.88 -5.92
C LYS A 96 -11.79 17.10 -6.86
N ALA A 97 -10.79 17.98 -6.80
CA ALA A 97 -10.72 19.15 -7.68
C ALA A 97 -10.57 18.81 -9.17
N LEU A 98 -10.06 17.59 -9.50
CA LEU A 98 -10.05 17.07 -10.86
C LEU A 98 -11.43 16.58 -11.34
N GLY A 99 -12.45 16.57 -10.49
CA GLY A 99 -13.81 16.15 -10.81
C GLY A 99 -14.11 14.68 -10.55
N TYR A 100 -13.23 13.94 -9.86
CA TYR A 100 -13.54 12.55 -9.48
C TYR A 100 -14.63 12.50 -8.41
N ASP A 101 -15.70 11.78 -8.69
CA ASP A 101 -16.77 11.47 -7.74
C ASP A 101 -16.57 10.07 -7.17
N PHE A 102 -16.25 9.99 -5.89
CA PHE A 102 -16.02 8.72 -5.23
C PHE A 102 -17.28 8.16 -4.61
N HIS A 103 -17.73 7.02 -5.12
CA HIS A 103 -18.90 6.32 -4.61
C HIS A 103 -18.59 5.49 -3.35
N SER A 104 -17.37 5.03 -3.20
CA SER A 104 -16.93 4.22 -2.09
C SER A 104 -15.45 4.47 -1.76
N MET A 105 -15.07 4.17 -0.52
CA MET A 105 -13.70 4.29 -0.06
C MET A 105 -13.24 2.99 0.60
N TYR A 106 -12.03 2.58 0.29
CA TYR A 106 -11.34 1.48 0.96
C TYR A 106 -10.03 1.98 1.56
N VAL A 107 -9.80 1.71 2.85
CA VAL A 107 -8.56 2.04 3.54
C VAL A 107 -7.81 0.75 3.82
N GLY A 108 -6.58 0.68 3.35
CA GLY A 108 -5.74 -0.52 3.48
C GLY A 108 -4.27 -0.19 3.68
N GLY A 109 -3.43 -1.22 3.65
CA GLY A 109 -1.98 -1.08 3.78
C GLY A 109 -1.39 -1.84 4.96
N GLY A 110 -0.61 -1.17 5.80
CA GLY A 110 -0.01 -1.73 7.00
C GLY A 110 -1.01 -1.86 8.14
N THR A 111 -0.93 -0.99 9.15
CA THR A 111 -1.90 -0.89 10.24
C THR A 111 -2.73 0.38 10.04
N THR A 112 -3.92 0.24 9.51
CA THR A 112 -4.77 1.38 9.15
C THR A 112 -5.16 2.25 10.35
N THR A 113 -5.30 1.65 11.53
CA THR A 113 -5.62 2.30 12.80
C THR A 113 -4.40 2.78 13.58
N ILE A 114 -3.24 2.89 12.92
CA ILE A 114 -1.95 3.23 13.57
C ILE A 114 -2.00 4.54 14.36
N ILE A 115 -2.78 5.52 13.88
CA ILE A 115 -3.18 6.74 14.57
C ILE A 115 -4.69 6.90 14.34
N GLU A 116 -5.50 6.41 15.27
CA GLU A 116 -6.95 6.33 15.14
C GLU A 116 -7.59 7.70 14.87
N GLU A 117 -7.18 8.73 15.60
CA GLU A 117 -7.70 10.11 15.42
C GLU A 117 -7.45 10.65 14.00
N GLU A 118 -6.28 10.37 13.41
CA GLU A 118 -5.96 10.79 12.04
C GLU A 118 -6.76 10.01 10.99
N LEU A 119 -7.00 8.71 11.25
CA LEU A 119 -7.88 7.90 10.42
C LEU A 119 -9.31 8.47 10.43
N ILE A 120 -9.86 8.77 11.60
CA ILE A 120 -11.21 9.35 11.74
C ILE A 120 -11.31 10.69 10.98
N LYS A 121 -10.32 11.58 11.13
CA LYS A 121 -10.25 12.84 10.38
C LYS A 121 -10.24 12.61 8.87
N THR A 122 -9.49 11.61 8.41
CA THR A 122 -9.36 11.27 6.99
C THR A 122 -10.66 10.69 6.43
N LEU A 123 -11.34 9.81 7.17
CA LEU A 123 -12.64 9.28 6.80
C LEU A 123 -13.72 10.38 6.75
N ALA A 124 -13.70 11.30 7.71
CA ALA A 124 -14.61 12.46 7.72
C ALA A 124 -14.36 13.38 6.53
N HIS A 125 -13.08 13.59 6.17
CA HIS A 125 -12.66 14.41 5.01
C HIS A 125 -13.09 13.81 3.66
N ALA A 126 -13.17 12.48 3.57
CA ALA A 126 -13.59 11.76 2.36
C ALA A 126 -15.09 11.87 2.08
N ARG A 127 -15.93 12.22 3.09
CA ARG A 127 -17.38 12.31 2.90
C ARG A 127 -17.72 13.33 1.82
N PRO A 128 -18.66 13.01 0.92
CA PRO A 128 -19.29 14.03 0.09
C PRO A 128 -20.06 15.03 1.00
N PRO A 129 -20.19 16.27 0.59
CA PRO A 129 -20.96 17.27 1.31
C PRO A 129 -22.41 16.88 1.49
#